data_7acc74e0c8c7e23940d16a2d28323094
#
_entry.id   7acc74e0c8c7e23940d16a2d28323094
#
_cell.length_a   1.000
_cell.length_b   1.000
_cell.length_c   1.000
_cell.angle_alpha   90.00
_cell.angle_beta   90.00
_cell.angle_gamma   90.00
#
_symmetry.space_group_name_H-M   'P 1'
#
loop_
_entity.id
_entity.type
_entity.pdbx_description
1 polymer ?
#
loop_
_entity_poly.entity_id
_entity_poly.type
_entity_poly.pdbx_seq_one_letter_code
_entity_poly.pdbx_strand_id
1 'polypeptide(L)'
;ADEKTFPEFSMVLIGGGLKTCSSMATQHCTEAEIFSDQAKAAELFDLSADNIANVGSAEFWGAERVIEQQQTLALLEFIRSRVANERITERELIRLWRGAEIEIDGIWVSGRVNYSELTERELNFVFDQLQVMVSKDKANKSANTRLKEYADLAKSKDLFSVEVYRKVVELAGQVAGAQRKPRILLVTASGRDPFDSVDFYTNLFAEAGADVSWLPINAAYQKAQQQQIDGKPSCDNLVQYLAQTHGTYQRSRVYPDLMQQLQRFCQQGTEAALEQIRRADAIFFNGGDQSLTLQALRLEDGSATAELKQIERMLAAGQIIVAGTSAGTAVMSGGSFAGRRTPMITNG
;
A
#
# COMPACT_ATOMS: atom_id res chain seq x y z
N ALA A 1 11.19 37.65 18.14
CA ALA A 1 10.69 37.13 16.88
C ALA A 1 11.64 36.03 16.46
N ASP A 2 11.20 34.76 16.62
CA ASP A 2 11.98 33.60 16.18
C ASP A 2 12.12 33.71 14.65
N GLU A 3 13.35 33.86 14.17
CA GLU A 3 13.63 33.72 12.75
C GLU A 3 13.16 32.33 12.30
N LYS A 4 12.14 32.29 11.45
CA LYS A 4 11.74 31.05 10.78
C LYS A 4 12.94 30.61 9.92
N THR A 5 13.65 29.61 10.40
CA THR A 5 14.67 28.94 9.59
C THR A 5 13.96 28.14 8.51
N PHE A 6 14.13 28.53 7.26
CA PHE A 6 13.68 27.72 6.13
C PHE A 6 14.51 26.44 6.08
N PRO A 7 13.90 25.29 5.72
CA PRO A 7 14.66 24.08 5.54
C PRO A 7 15.67 24.21 4.40
N GLU A 8 16.80 23.53 4.53
CA GLU A 8 17.85 23.51 3.51
C GLU A 8 17.33 23.08 2.14
N PHE A 9 16.44 22.10 2.13
CA PHE A 9 15.72 21.62 0.95
C PHE A 9 14.24 21.41 1.29
N SER A 10 13.39 21.70 0.34
CA SER A 10 11.92 21.52 0.49
C SER A 10 11.42 20.20 -0.06
N MET A 11 12.21 19.51 -0.89
CA MET A 11 11.84 18.27 -1.56
C MET A 11 12.98 17.25 -1.46
N VAL A 12 12.61 15.97 -1.25
CA VAL A 12 13.53 14.83 -1.27
C VAL A 12 13.02 13.80 -2.27
N LEU A 13 13.73 13.68 -3.38
CA LEU A 13 13.38 12.76 -4.48
C LEU A 13 14.22 11.49 -4.37
N ILE A 14 13.61 10.39 -4.03
CA ILE A 14 14.29 9.12 -3.75
C ILE A 14 13.99 8.13 -4.88
N GLY A 15 15.02 7.48 -5.38
CA GLY A 15 14.88 6.37 -6.34
C GLY A 15 14.18 5.15 -5.72
N GLY A 16 13.76 4.21 -6.57
CA GLY A 16 13.19 2.94 -6.11
C GLY A 16 14.27 1.94 -5.66
N GLY A 17 13.81 0.81 -5.10
CA GLY A 17 14.66 -0.33 -4.79
C GLY A 17 15.51 -0.18 -3.51
N LEU A 18 15.13 0.71 -2.61
CA LEU A 18 15.78 0.82 -1.29
C LEU A 18 15.62 -0.48 -0.50
N LYS A 19 16.72 -0.88 0.18
CA LYS A 19 16.82 -2.14 0.93
C LYS A 19 16.95 -1.83 2.42
N THR A 20 15.86 -2.01 3.16
CA THR A 20 15.80 -1.74 4.58
C THR A 20 15.54 -3.02 5.37
N CYS A 21 16.19 -3.16 6.51
CA CYS A 21 15.92 -4.24 7.46
C CYS A 21 14.49 -4.14 7.98
N SER A 22 13.72 -5.21 7.85
CA SER A 22 12.39 -5.30 8.43
C SER A 22 12.04 -6.72 8.84
N SER A 23 10.98 -6.86 9.62
CA SER A 23 10.46 -8.17 10.04
C SER A 23 9.94 -9.03 8.87
N MET A 24 9.66 -8.41 7.71
CA MET A 24 9.32 -9.09 6.45
C MET A 24 10.55 -9.31 5.54
N ALA A 25 11.57 -8.47 5.65
CA ALA A 25 12.76 -8.47 4.81
C ALA A 25 14.07 -8.63 5.61
N THR A 26 14.17 -9.70 6.40
CA THR A 26 15.30 -9.96 7.30
C THR A 26 16.63 -10.17 6.59
N GLN A 27 16.61 -10.50 5.30
CA GLN A 27 17.83 -10.59 4.45
C GLN A 27 18.56 -9.25 4.31
N HIS A 28 17.89 -8.13 4.58
CA HIS A 28 18.47 -6.78 4.55
C HIS A 28 19.02 -6.34 5.90
N CYS A 29 18.87 -7.17 6.94
CA CYS A 29 19.38 -6.90 8.28
C CYS A 29 20.85 -7.32 8.43
N THR A 30 21.59 -6.57 9.26
CA THR A 30 23.00 -6.87 9.56
C THR A 30 23.17 -8.20 10.29
N GLU A 31 22.18 -8.61 11.07
CA GLU A 31 22.13 -9.87 11.82
C GLU A 31 20.84 -10.62 11.48
N ALA A 32 20.94 -11.96 11.39
CA ALA A 32 19.79 -12.78 10.97
C ALA A 32 18.68 -12.88 12.02
N GLU A 33 18.98 -12.63 13.31
CA GLU A 33 18.10 -12.88 14.44
C GLU A 33 17.62 -11.60 15.15
N ILE A 34 17.57 -10.46 14.43
CA ILE A 34 17.09 -9.18 14.98
C ILE A 34 15.62 -9.28 15.41
N PHE A 35 14.82 -10.01 14.66
CA PHE A 35 13.42 -10.26 14.97
C PHE A 35 13.23 -11.69 15.47
N SER A 36 12.48 -11.87 16.55
CA SER A 36 12.05 -13.20 16.98
C SER A 36 11.21 -13.89 15.90
N ASP A 37 11.14 -15.21 15.89
CA ASP A 37 10.34 -15.94 14.89
C ASP A 37 8.86 -15.57 14.93
N GLN A 38 8.35 -15.21 16.12
CA GLN A 38 6.97 -14.74 16.29
C GLN A 38 6.75 -13.34 15.70
N ALA A 39 7.79 -12.49 15.69
CA ALA A 39 7.73 -11.14 15.12
C ALA A 39 8.01 -11.10 13.63
N LYS A 40 8.62 -12.15 13.06
CA LYS A 40 8.83 -12.28 11.62
C LYS A 40 7.48 -12.42 10.91
N ALA A 41 6.99 -11.32 10.37
CA ALA A 41 5.77 -11.30 9.58
C ALA A 41 6.01 -11.85 8.17
N ALA A 42 4.97 -12.39 7.58
CA ALA A 42 4.96 -12.78 6.18
C ALA A 42 3.59 -12.55 5.56
N GLU A 43 3.61 -12.14 4.32
CA GLU A 43 2.48 -12.29 3.42
C GLU A 43 2.45 -13.74 2.95
N LEU A 44 1.40 -14.45 3.32
CA LEU A 44 1.14 -15.82 2.91
C LEU A 44 -0.22 -15.91 2.23
N PHE A 45 -0.44 -17.00 1.53
CA PHE A 45 -1.69 -17.31 0.83
C PHE A 45 -2.28 -18.57 1.45
N ASP A 46 -3.45 -18.39 2.05
CA ASP A 46 -4.17 -19.42 2.80
C ASP A 46 -5.20 -20.11 1.88
N LEU A 47 -4.92 -21.34 1.55
CA LEU A 47 -5.75 -22.20 0.70
C LEU A 47 -6.88 -22.90 1.48
N SER A 48 -7.37 -22.32 2.58
CA SER A 48 -8.54 -22.84 3.27
C SER A 48 -9.76 -22.91 2.36
N ALA A 49 -10.67 -23.83 2.66
CA ALA A 49 -11.90 -24.00 1.87
C ALA A 49 -12.70 -22.70 1.76
N ASP A 50 -12.78 -21.93 2.85
CA ASP A 50 -13.51 -20.65 2.87
C ASP A 50 -12.86 -19.61 1.95
N ASN A 51 -11.53 -19.49 1.95
CA ASN A 51 -10.83 -18.56 1.08
C ASN A 51 -10.98 -18.96 -0.39
N ILE A 52 -10.87 -20.23 -0.72
CA ILE A 52 -11.10 -20.74 -2.08
C ILE A 52 -12.54 -20.50 -2.50
N ALA A 53 -13.52 -20.73 -1.62
CA ALA A 53 -14.93 -20.44 -1.92
C ALA A 53 -15.15 -18.95 -2.25
N ASN A 54 -14.46 -18.05 -1.55
CA ASN A 54 -14.52 -16.60 -1.82
C ASN A 54 -13.96 -16.23 -3.21
N VAL A 55 -12.97 -16.98 -3.71
CA VAL A 55 -12.48 -16.81 -5.11
C VAL A 55 -13.60 -17.07 -6.10
N GLY A 56 -14.55 -17.94 -5.78
CA GLY A 56 -15.69 -18.30 -6.63
C GLY A 56 -16.83 -17.27 -6.68
N SER A 57 -16.64 -16.05 -6.19
CA SER A 57 -17.70 -15.02 -6.18
C SER A 57 -18.23 -14.74 -7.59
N ALA A 58 -19.49 -15.08 -7.84
CA ALA A 58 -20.15 -14.84 -9.12
C ALA A 58 -20.29 -13.35 -9.47
N GLU A 59 -20.35 -12.49 -8.45
CA GLU A 59 -20.39 -11.03 -8.61
C GLU A 59 -19.11 -10.51 -9.27
N PHE A 60 -17.97 -11.13 -8.95
CA PHE A 60 -16.69 -10.72 -9.54
C PHE A 60 -16.48 -11.22 -10.96
N TRP A 61 -16.72 -12.53 -11.21
CA TRP A 61 -16.31 -13.16 -12.48
C TRP A 61 -17.18 -12.81 -13.69
N GLY A 62 -18.46 -12.56 -13.50
CA GLY A 62 -19.38 -12.40 -14.61
C GLY A 62 -19.66 -13.69 -15.40
N ALA A 63 -20.70 -13.66 -16.22
CA ALA A 63 -21.16 -14.87 -16.93
C ALA A 63 -20.20 -15.33 -18.04
N GLU A 64 -19.44 -14.42 -18.62
CA GLU A 64 -18.49 -14.70 -19.71
C GLU A 64 -17.18 -15.34 -19.24
N ARG A 65 -16.91 -15.35 -17.93
CA ARG A 65 -15.68 -15.88 -17.33
C ARG A 65 -15.91 -17.13 -16.47
N VAL A 66 -17.05 -17.79 -16.64
CA VAL A 66 -17.42 -18.99 -15.84
C VAL A 66 -16.43 -20.13 -16.02
N ILE A 67 -15.87 -20.32 -17.21
CA ILE A 67 -14.89 -21.40 -17.46
C ILE A 67 -13.62 -21.13 -16.67
N GLU A 68 -13.06 -19.93 -16.78
CA GLU A 68 -11.85 -19.53 -16.06
C GLU A 68 -12.05 -19.58 -14.54
N GLN A 69 -13.22 -19.17 -14.05
CA GLN A 69 -13.61 -19.30 -12.64
C GLN A 69 -13.57 -20.75 -12.17
N GLN A 70 -14.27 -21.65 -12.89
CA GLN A 70 -14.35 -23.06 -12.54
C GLN A 70 -12.99 -23.75 -12.57
N GLN A 71 -12.19 -23.47 -13.61
CA GLN A 71 -10.84 -23.99 -13.73
C GLN A 71 -9.95 -23.50 -12.58
N THR A 72 -10.02 -22.21 -12.26
CA THR A 72 -9.24 -21.63 -11.16
C THR A 72 -9.59 -22.29 -9.82
N LEU A 73 -10.88 -22.44 -9.52
CA LEU A 73 -11.32 -23.12 -8.29
C LEU A 73 -10.83 -24.56 -8.21
N ALA A 74 -10.99 -25.32 -9.28
CA ALA A 74 -10.55 -26.73 -9.32
C ALA A 74 -9.03 -26.85 -9.16
N LEU A 75 -8.25 -25.96 -9.78
CA LEU A 75 -6.79 -25.91 -9.63
C LEU A 75 -6.37 -25.54 -8.20
N LEU A 76 -7.01 -24.58 -7.56
CA LEU A 76 -6.73 -24.21 -6.17
C LEU A 76 -7.04 -25.35 -5.21
N GLU A 77 -8.17 -26.04 -5.38
CA GLU A 77 -8.51 -27.23 -4.57
C GLU A 77 -7.52 -28.40 -4.80
N PHE A 78 -7.09 -28.60 -6.04
CA PHE A 78 -6.03 -29.57 -6.34
C PHE A 78 -4.72 -29.22 -5.62
N ILE A 79 -4.28 -27.94 -5.66
CA ILE A 79 -3.07 -27.49 -4.97
C ILE A 79 -3.24 -27.72 -3.46
N ARG A 80 -4.39 -27.32 -2.89
CA ARG A 80 -4.71 -27.53 -1.48
C ARG A 80 -4.53 -28.98 -1.06
N SER A 81 -4.98 -29.93 -1.88
CA SER A 81 -4.84 -31.38 -1.62
C SER A 81 -3.40 -31.89 -1.63
N ARG A 82 -2.45 -31.13 -2.19
CA ARG A 82 -1.05 -31.51 -2.38
C ARG A 82 -0.08 -30.84 -1.41
N VAL A 83 -0.49 -29.78 -0.73
CA VAL A 83 0.36 -29.07 0.22
C VAL A 83 0.20 -29.62 1.63
N ALA A 84 1.30 -29.74 2.37
CA ALA A 84 1.26 -30.15 3.76
C ALA A 84 0.73 -29.04 4.70
N ASN A 85 0.84 -27.79 4.27
CA ASN A 85 0.34 -26.61 4.99
C ASN A 85 -0.47 -25.76 4.01
N GLU A 86 -1.68 -25.39 4.37
CA GLU A 86 -2.57 -24.57 3.55
C GLU A 86 -2.04 -23.12 3.36
N ARG A 87 -1.14 -22.66 4.23
CA ARG A 87 -0.48 -21.33 4.12
C ARG A 87 0.85 -21.47 3.43
N ILE A 88 0.95 -20.91 2.23
CA ILE A 88 2.12 -20.99 1.37
C ILE A 88 2.54 -19.59 0.88
N THR A 89 3.79 -19.47 0.42
CA THR A 89 4.30 -18.22 -0.17
C THR A 89 3.70 -17.98 -1.56
N GLU A 90 3.71 -16.75 -2.03
CA GLU A 90 3.32 -16.39 -3.40
C GLU A 90 4.08 -17.20 -4.44
N ARG A 91 5.41 -17.27 -4.30
CA ARG A 91 6.27 -18.04 -5.20
C ARG A 91 5.88 -19.51 -5.26
N GLU A 92 5.56 -20.10 -4.12
CA GLU A 92 5.14 -21.50 -4.03
C GLU A 92 3.76 -21.69 -4.67
N LEU A 93 2.80 -20.80 -4.42
CA LEU A 93 1.48 -20.83 -5.03
C LEU A 93 1.57 -20.75 -6.56
N ILE A 94 2.30 -19.77 -7.09
CA ILE A 94 2.47 -19.60 -8.54
C ILE A 94 3.13 -20.84 -9.16
N ARG A 95 4.17 -21.38 -8.51
CA ARG A 95 4.86 -22.59 -8.99
C ARG A 95 3.93 -23.79 -9.05
N LEU A 96 3.16 -24.02 -8.00
CA LEU A 96 2.21 -25.12 -7.92
C LEU A 96 1.07 -24.95 -8.91
N TRP A 97 0.52 -23.73 -9.02
CA TRP A 97 -0.55 -23.44 -9.96
C TRP A 97 -0.12 -23.68 -11.41
N ARG A 98 0.98 -23.09 -11.82
CA ARG A 98 1.49 -23.26 -13.19
C ARG A 98 2.00 -24.67 -13.51
N GLY A 99 2.32 -25.46 -12.49
CA GLY A 99 2.73 -26.87 -12.64
C GLY A 99 1.59 -27.88 -12.57
N ALA A 100 0.37 -27.43 -12.23
CA ALA A 100 -0.77 -28.33 -12.08
C ALA A 100 -1.34 -28.75 -13.44
N GLU A 101 -1.66 -30.04 -13.57
CA GLU A 101 -2.45 -30.60 -14.66
C GLU A 101 -3.56 -31.43 -14.04
N ILE A 102 -4.81 -31.10 -14.35
CA ILE A 102 -6.00 -31.76 -13.80
C ILE A 102 -6.99 -32.13 -14.88
N GLU A 103 -7.87 -33.06 -14.60
CA GLU A 103 -8.98 -33.43 -15.49
C GLU A 103 -10.29 -32.95 -14.84
N ILE A 104 -11.09 -32.23 -15.61
CA ILE A 104 -12.43 -31.75 -15.23
C ILE A 104 -13.40 -32.28 -16.27
N ASP A 105 -14.32 -33.12 -15.90
CA ASP A 105 -15.37 -33.71 -16.77
C ASP A 105 -14.81 -34.28 -18.11
N GLY A 106 -13.66 -34.96 -18.02
CA GLY A 106 -13.01 -35.57 -19.18
C GLY A 106 -12.14 -34.60 -20.00
N ILE A 107 -11.99 -33.35 -19.58
CA ILE A 107 -11.17 -32.33 -20.24
C ILE A 107 -9.92 -32.05 -19.41
N TRP A 108 -8.75 -32.13 -20.04
CA TRP A 108 -7.49 -31.76 -19.40
C TRP A 108 -7.35 -30.24 -19.30
N VAL A 109 -7.07 -29.76 -18.09
CA VAL A 109 -6.88 -28.34 -17.76
C VAL A 109 -5.44 -28.14 -17.28
N SER A 110 -4.71 -27.30 -17.99
CA SER A 110 -3.35 -26.88 -17.63
C SER A 110 -3.41 -25.66 -16.73
N GLY A 111 -2.80 -25.74 -15.55
CA GLY A 111 -2.66 -24.61 -14.65
C GLY A 111 -1.81 -23.47 -15.23
N ARG A 112 -0.83 -23.80 -16.10
CA ARG A 112 -0.05 -22.80 -16.82
C ARG A 112 -0.91 -21.98 -17.77
N VAL A 113 -1.74 -22.64 -18.54
CA VAL A 113 -2.67 -21.98 -19.50
C VAL A 113 -3.67 -21.14 -18.73
N ASN A 114 -4.36 -21.72 -17.74
CA ASN A 114 -5.33 -21.00 -16.91
C ASN A 114 -4.70 -19.74 -16.29
N TYR A 115 -3.52 -19.84 -15.66
CA TYR A 115 -2.82 -18.71 -15.06
C TYR A 115 -2.52 -17.59 -16.07
N SER A 116 -2.15 -17.95 -17.31
CA SER A 116 -1.81 -16.99 -18.37
C SER A 116 -3.03 -16.34 -19.02
N GLU A 117 -4.19 -16.98 -18.95
CA GLU A 117 -5.46 -16.47 -19.52
C GLU A 117 -6.21 -15.56 -18.54
N LEU A 118 -5.86 -15.58 -17.25
CA LEU A 118 -6.41 -14.65 -16.28
C LEU A 118 -5.87 -13.24 -16.51
N THR A 119 -6.76 -12.27 -16.47
CA THR A 119 -6.38 -10.85 -16.48
C THR A 119 -5.64 -10.48 -15.18
N GLU A 120 -4.88 -9.39 -15.22
CA GLU A 120 -4.23 -8.86 -14.01
C GLU A 120 -5.24 -8.61 -12.88
N ARG A 121 -6.42 -8.09 -13.20
CA ARG A 121 -7.50 -7.87 -12.24
C ARG A 121 -7.97 -9.17 -11.61
N GLU A 122 -8.12 -10.24 -12.40
CA GLU A 122 -8.54 -11.55 -11.90
C GLU A 122 -7.46 -12.20 -11.03
N LEU A 123 -6.19 -12.12 -11.44
CA LEU A 123 -5.07 -12.58 -10.61
C LEU A 123 -5.02 -11.82 -9.28
N ASN A 124 -5.11 -10.51 -9.29
CA ASN A 124 -5.15 -9.70 -8.08
C ASN A 124 -6.31 -10.09 -7.17
N PHE A 125 -7.49 -10.33 -7.74
CA PHE A 125 -8.65 -10.79 -6.98
C PHE A 125 -8.39 -12.14 -6.31
N VAL A 126 -7.87 -13.12 -7.04
CA VAL A 126 -7.57 -14.45 -6.50
C VAL A 126 -6.55 -14.35 -5.37
N PHE A 127 -5.43 -13.65 -5.59
CA PHE A 127 -4.39 -13.49 -4.58
C PHE A 127 -4.93 -12.77 -3.33
N ASP A 128 -5.68 -11.68 -3.50
CA ASP A 128 -6.24 -10.92 -2.37
C ASP A 128 -7.27 -11.74 -1.56
N GLN A 129 -8.03 -12.65 -2.20
CA GLN A 129 -8.92 -13.58 -1.50
C GLN A 129 -8.17 -14.60 -0.64
N LEU A 130 -6.97 -14.98 -1.04
CA LEU A 130 -6.15 -15.96 -0.34
C LEU A 130 -5.17 -15.33 0.67
N GLN A 131 -4.87 -14.03 0.53
CA GLN A 131 -3.84 -13.34 1.31
C GLN A 131 -4.12 -13.33 2.81
N VAL A 132 -3.08 -13.59 3.60
CA VAL A 132 -3.06 -13.41 5.05
C VAL A 132 -1.72 -12.79 5.48
N MET A 133 -1.76 -11.94 6.51
CA MET A 133 -0.58 -11.35 7.14
C MET A 133 -0.36 -12.02 8.50
N VAL A 134 0.55 -12.96 8.56
CA VAL A 134 0.72 -13.84 9.72
C VAL A 134 2.21 -14.06 10.06
N SER A 135 2.48 -14.76 11.15
CA SER A 135 3.84 -15.21 11.47
C SER A 135 4.39 -16.14 10.38
N LYS A 136 5.69 -16.01 10.09
CA LYS A 136 6.43 -16.98 9.25
C LYS A 136 6.48 -18.37 9.86
N ASP A 137 6.25 -18.49 11.17
CA ASP A 137 6.09 -19.78 11.82
C ASP A 137 4.78 -20.42 11.39
N LYS A 138 4.89 -21.31 10.41
CA LYS A 138 3.76 -22.05 9.82
C LYS A 138 3.01 -22.93 10.82
N ALA A 139 3.61 -23.25 11.96
CA ALA A 139 2.99 -24.07 13.01
C ALA A 139 1.96 -23.26 13.85
N ASN A 140 2.06 -21.94 13.85
CA ASN A 140 1.15 -21.09 14.61
C ASN A 140 -0.15 -20.81 13.82
N LYS A 141 -1.08 -21.75 13.87
CA LYS A 141 -2.40 -21.63 13.22
C LYS A 141 -3.38 -20.71 13.95
N SER A 142 -3.06 -20.27 15.17
CA SER A 142 -4.03 -19.63 16.07
C SER A 142 -4.07 -18.10 15.98
N ALA A 143 -3.24 -17.45 15.18
CA ALA A 143 -3.22 -15.99 15.10
C ALA A 143 -4.24 -15.49 14.06
N ASN A 144 -5.45 -15.20 14.51
CA ASN A 144 -6.44 -14.41 13.75
C ASN A 144 -6.10 -12.91 13.70
N THR A 145 -5.03 -12.49 14.38
CA THR A 145 -4.57 -11.10 14.40
C THR A 145 -3.46 -10.94 13.39
N ARG A 146 -3.63 -10.00 12.47
CA ARG A 146 -2.56 -9.71 11.50
C ARG A 146 -1.30 -9.25 12.23
N LEU A 147 -0.16 -9.68 11.76
CA LEU A 147 1.12 -9.16 12.23
C LEU A 147 1.47 -7.88 11.47
N LYS A 148 1.98 -6.90 12.21
CA LYS A 148 2.52 -5.66 11.65
C LYS A 148 3.96 -5.88 11.20
N GLU A 149 4.35 -5.22 10.13
CA GLU A 149 5.74 -5.13 9.73
C GLU A 149 6.46 -4.08 10.58
N TYR A 150 7.64 -4.44 11.09
CA TYR A 150 8.54 -3.54 11.82
C TYR A 150 9.83 -3.35 11.03
N ALA A 151 10.21 -2.09 10.82
CA ALA A 151 11.50 -1.73 10.21
C ALA A 151 12.54 -1.44 11.28
N ASP A 152 13.81 -1.70 10.97
CA ASP A 152 14.97 -1.34 11.81
C ASP A 152 16.04 -0.68 10.94
N LEU A 153 16.09 0.65 10.96
CA LEU A 153 17.08 1.42 10.20
C LEU A 153 18.50 1.19 10.71
N ALA A 154 18.67 1.16 12.05
CA ALA A 154 20.00 1.01 12.67
C ALA A 154 20.66 -0.33 12.31
N LYS A 155 19.84 -1.33 12.01
CA LYS A 155 20.28 -2.68 11.63
C LYS A 155 20.21 -2.97 10.14
N SER A 156 19.99 -1.97 9.30
CA SER A 156 19.98 -2.13 7.86
C SER A 156 21.40 -2.20 7.29
N LYS A 157 21.62 -3.14 6.36
CA LYS A 157 22.91 -3.31 5.67
C LYS A 157 23.21 -2.17 4.70
N ASP A 158 22.17 -1.66 4.04
CA ASP A 158 22.28 -0.59 3.05
C ASP A 158 22.28 0.78 3.73
N LEU A 159 23.48 1.30 3.98
CA LEU A 159 23.66 2.59 4.64
C LEU A 159 23.13 3.77 3.83
N PHE A 160 23.10 3.68 2.50
CA PHE A 160 22.54 4.75 1.67
C PHE A 160 21.02 4.87 1.85
N SER A 161 20.31 3.75 1.94
CA SER A 161 18.89 3.74 2.30
C SER A 161 18.66 4.38 3.67
N VAL A 162 19.50 4.06 4.64
CA VAL A 162 19.42 4.63 6.00
C VAL A 162 19.61 6.16 5.98
N GLU A 163 20.65 6.63 5.30
CA GLU A 163 20.98 8.07 5.21
C GLU A 163 19.85 8.86 4.57
N VAL A 164 19.27 8.35 3.49
CA VAL A 164 18.19 9.02 2.76
C VAL A 164 16.95 9.20 3.64
N TYR A 165 16.53 8.16 4.37
CA TYR A 165 15.37 8.26 5.26
C TYR A 165 15.65 9.18 6.45
N ARG A 166 16.86 9.13 7.02
CA ARG A 166 17.27 10.04 8.08
C ARG A 166 17.31 11.49 7.62
N LYS A 167 17.71 11.74 6.35
CA LYS A 167 17.68 13.09 5.77
C LYS A 167 16.26 13.66 5.70
N VAL A 168 15.27 12.86 5.36
CA VAL A 168 13.85 13.28 5.38
C VAL A 168 13.46 13.74 6.79
N VAL A 169 13.81 12.97 7.82
CA VAL A 169 13.48 13.29 9.22
C VAL A 169 14.26 14.54 9.68
N GLU A 170 15.53 14.69 9.30
CA GLU A 170 16.34 15.87 9.60
C GLU A 170 15.71 17.15 9.04
N LEU A 171 15.35 17.15 7.75
CA LEU A 171 14.71 18.29 7.09
C LEU A 171 13.34 18.61 7.70
N ALA A 172 12.55 17.60 8.02
CA ALA A 172 11.30 17.79 8.75
C ALA A 172 11.54 18.39 10.14
N GLY A 173 12.66 18.01 10.79
CA GLY A 173 13.11 18.61 12.06
C GLY A 173 13.45 20.08 11.95
N GLN A 174 14.03 20.53 10.83
CA GLN A 174 14.28 21.95 10.58
C GLN A 174 12.97 22.75 10.48
N VAL A 175 11.91 22.17 9.91
CA VAL A 175 10.57 22.78 9.89
C VAL A 175 9.93 22.78 11.28
N ALA A 176 10.03 21.68 12.01
CA ALA A 176 9.44 21.50 13.33
C ALA A 176 10.05 22.41 14.41
N GLY A 177 11.33 22.75 14.24
CA GLY A 177 12.13 23.43 15.28
C GLY A 177 12.56 22.48 16.42
N ALA A 178 13.40 23.00 17.31
CA ALA A 178 14.04 22.19 18.36
C ALA A 178 13.12 21.70 19.49
N GLN A 179 11.90 22.23 19.57
CA GLN A 179 11.01 22.02 20.73
C GLN A 179 10.22 20.69 20.71
N ARG A 180 10.14 20.01 19.58
CA ARG A 180 9.37 18.79 19.42
C ARG A 180 9.92 17.90 18.30
N LYS A 181 9.48 16.65 18.31
CA LYS A 181 9.72 15.74 17.18
C LYS A 181 9.03 16.24 15.91
N PRO A 182 9.63 16.06 14.74
CA PRO A 182 8.95 16.34 13.48
C PRO A 182 7.76 15.41 13.27
N ARG A 183 6.69 15.95 12.69
CA ARG A 183 5.48 15.22 12.33
C ARG A 183 5.51 14.89 10.84
N ILE A 184 5.55 13.60 10.53
CA ILE A 184 5.55 13.09 9.16
C ILE A 184 4.22 12.45 8.86
N LEU A 185 3.56 12.91 7.81
CA LEU A 185 2.40 12.25 7.24
C LEU A 185 2.84 11.26 6.15
N LEU A 186 2.32 10.06 6.22
CA LEU A 186 2.54 9.02 5.25
C LEU A 186 1.35 8.92 4.31
N VAL A 187 1.57 9.06 3.00
CA VAL A 187 0.58 8.83 1.94
C VAL A 187 1.00 7.62 1.12
N THR A 188 0.18 6.58 1.14
CA THR A 188 0.44 5.29 0.48
C THR A 188 -0.44 5.09 -0.76
N ALA A 189 -0.89 6.18 -1.37
CA ALA A 189 -1.83 6.19 -2.48
C ALA A 189 -1.30 5.55 -3.76
N SER A 190 0.03 5.47 -3.97
CA SER A 190 0.63 4.84 -5.16
C SER A 190 0.57 3.31 -5.12
N GLY A 191 0.36 2.69 -3.97
CA GLY A 191 0.25 1.25 -3.85
C GLY A 191 -1.02 0.71 -4.53
N ARG A 192 -0.91 -0.38 -5.30
CA ARG A 192 -2.11 -1.14 -5.69
C ARG A 192 -2.88 -1.55 -4.43
N ASP A 193 -2.17 -2.02 -3.42
CA ASP A 193 -2.69 -2.14 -2.07
C ASP A 193 -2.22 -0.92 -1.25
N PRO A 194 -3.11 0.04 -0.94
CA PRO A 194 -2.72 1.23 -0.19
C PRO A 194 -2.47 0.96 1.30
N PHE A 195 -2.60 -0.28 1.77
CA PHE A 195 -2.40 -0.68 3.17
C PHE A 195 -1.06 -1.36 3.41
N ASP A 196 -0.48 -2.02 2.42
CA ASP A 196 0.64 -2.96 2.58
C ASP A 196 1.91 -2.32 3.15
N SER A 197 2.20 -1.08 2.82
CA SER A 197 3.41 -0.36 3.25
C SER A 197 3.21 0.57 4.46
N VAL A 198 2.00 0.67 5.00
CA VAL A 198 1.68 1.60 6.10
C VAL A 198 2.52 1.29 7.34
N ASP A 199 2.55 0.04 7.77
CA ASP A 199 3.30 -0.35 8.97
C ASP A 199 4.79 -0.13 8.78
N PHE A 200 5.33 -0.53 7.63
CA PHE A 200 6.75 -0.39 7.30
C PHE A 200 7.21 1.07 7.46
N TYR A 201 6.59 1.99 6.75
CA TYR A 201 7.00 3.41 6.79
C TYR A 201 6.68 4.07 8.13
N THR A 202 5.59 3.71 8.78
CA THR A 202 5.26 4.21 10.13
C THR A 202 6.36 3.87 11.12
N ASN A 203 6.80 2.61 11.13
CA ASN A 203 7.87 2.17 12.02
C ASN A 203 9.22 2.77 11.62
N LEU A 204 9.54 2.82 10.33
CA LEU A 204 10.79 3.33 9.81
C LEU A 204 11.05 4.78 10.23
N PHE A 205 10.10 5.66 9.98
CA PHE A 205 10.24 7.09 10.33
C PHE A 205 10.12 7.34 11.84
N ALA A 206 9.34 6.52 12.56
CA ALA A 206 9.29 6.60 14.02
C ALA A 206 10.63 6.22 14.65
N GLU A 207 11.29 5.18 14.17
CA GLU A 207 12.64 4.80 14.60
C GLU A 207 13.66 5.89 14.28
N ALA A 208 13.53 6.56 13.13
CA ALA A 208 14.37 7.69 12.75
C ALA A 208 14.11 8.96 13.58
N GLY A 209 13.15 8.96 14.50
CA GLY A 209 12.89 10.02 15.46
C GLY A 209 11.69 10.92 15.17
N ALA A 210 10.82 10.57 14.24
CA ALA A 210 9.62 11.33 13.91
C ALA A 210 8.37 10.83 14.64
N ASP A 211 7.38 11.70 14.79
CA ASP A 211 5.98 11.34 15.05
C ASP A 211 5.32 11.09 13.70
N VAL A 212 4.83 9.87 13.48
CA VAL A 212 4.31 9.44 12.17
C VAL A 212 2.83 9.19 12.24
N SER A 213 2.10 9.69 11.26
CA SER A 213 0.68 9.41 11.08
C SER A 213 0.41 9.00 9.63
N TRP A 214 -0.38 7.97 9.44
CA TRP A 214 -0.90 7.64 8.13
C TRP A 214 -2.02 8.61 7.75
N LEU A 215 -1.88 9.25 6.60
CA LEU A 215 -2.90 10.09 5.99
C LEU A 215 -3.54 9.27 4.87
N PRO A 216 -4.71 8.65 5.10
CA PRO A 216 -5.29 7.68 4.18
C PRO A 216 -6.02 8.32 3.00
N ILE A 217 -5.38 9.31 2.38
CA ILE A 217 -5.80 9.89 1.10
C ILE A 217 -5.37 8.94 -0.01
N ASN A 218 -6.34 8.37 -0.70
CA ASN A 218 -6.14 7.52 -1.86
C ASN A 218 -7.28 7.73 -2.88
N ALA A 219 -7.22 7.06 -4.03
CA ALA A 219 -8.22 7.21 -5.07
C ALA A 219 -9.63 6.83 -4.61
N ALA A 220 -9.76 5.81 -3.75
CA ALA A 220 -11.06 5.39 -3.21
C ALA A 220 -11.63 6.43 -2.22
N TYR A 221 -10.79 7.00 -1.37
CA TYR A 221 -11.16 8.10 -0.48
C TYR A 221 -11.68 9.31 -1.28
N GLN A 222 -10.93 9.75 -2.30
CA GLN A 222 -11.34 10.90 -3.11
C GLN A 222 -12.64 10.63 -3.85
N LYS A 223 -12.82 9.42 -4.37
CA LYS A 223 -14.08 9.03 -4.99
C LYS A 223 -15.25 9.12 -4.01
N ALA A 224 -15.07 8.67 -2.77
CA ALA A 224 -16.09 8.77 -1.73
C ALA A 224 -16.41 10.24 -1.35
N GLN A 225 -15.40 11.12 -1.29
CA GLN A 225 -15.61 12.55 -1.01
C GLN A 225 -16.34 13.26 -2.14
N GLN A 226 -16.11 12.90 -3.38
CA GLN A 226 -16.73 13.49 -4.56
C GLN A 226 -18.16 12.95 -4.79
N GLN A 227 -18.40 11.68 -4.54
CA GLN A 227 -19.71 11.05 -4.67
C GLN A 227 -20.47 11.14 -3.36
N GLN A 228 -21.22 12.22 -3.19
CA GLN A 228 -22.02 12.42 -2.00
C GLN A 228 -23.39 11.74 -2.10
N ILE A 229 -23.84 11.14 -1.00
CA ILE A 229 -25.17 10.59 -0.82
C ILE A 229 -25.82 11.37 0.33
N ASP A 230 -26.95 12.00 0.08
CA ASP A 230 -27.65 12.86 1.05
C ASP A 230 -26.75 13.95 1.66
N GLY A 231 -25.88 14.53 0.84
CA GLY A 231 -24.95 15.59 1.25
C GLY A 231 -23.77 15.14 2.11
N LYS A 232 -23.54 13.83 2.23
CA LYS A 232 -22.42 13.25 2.97
C LYS A 232 -21.54 12.40 2.03
N PRO A 233 -20.22 12.31 2.31
CA PRO A 233 -19.34 11.41 1.57
C PRO A 233 -19.84 9.97 1.58
N SER A 234 -19.74 9.27 0.46
CA SER A 234 -20.23 7.88 0.32
C SER A 234 -19.22 6.85 0.88
N CYS A 235 -18.81 7.03 2.14
CA CYS A 235 -17.77 6.24 2.79
C CYS A 235 -18.16 4.77 2.99
N ASP A 236 -19.43 4.42 2.99
CA ASP A 236 -19.89 3.04 3.07
C ASP A 236 -19.53 2.21 1.81
N ASN A 237 -19.22 2.91 0.71
CA ASN A 237 -18.82 2.29 -0.55
C ASN A 237 -17.29 2.14 -0.72
N LEU A 238 -16.48 2.42 0.30
CA LEU A 238 -15.02 2.39 0.21
C LEU A 238 -14.46 1.04 -0.26
N VAL A 239 -15.04 -0.08 0.16
CA VAL A 239 -14.64 -1.42 -0.30
C VAL A 239 -14.82 -1.55 -1.81
N GLN A 240 -15.96 -1.11 -2.33
CA GLN A 240 -16.25 -1.10 -3.76
C GLN A 240 -15.33 -0.12 -4.51
N TYR A 241 -15.06 1.06 -3.93
CA TYR A 241 -14.17 2.04 -4.55
C TYR A 241 -12.72 1.57 -4.59
N LEU A 242 -12.24 0.87 -3.57
CA LEU A 242 -10.91 0.22 -3.58
C LEU A 242 -10.79 -0.79 -4.71
N ALA A 243 -11.81 -1.62 -4.92
CA ALA A 243 -11.86 -2.55 -6.05
C ALA A 243 -11.86 -1.85 -7.40
N GLN A 244 -12.62 -0.76 -7.54
CA GLN A 244 -12.75 -0.01 -8.80
C GLN A 244 -11.50 0.82 -9.14
N THR A 245 -10.86 1.43 -8.17
CA THR A 245 -9.73 2.36 -8.37
C THR A 245 -8.39 1.67 -8.28
N HIS A 246 -8.14 0.93 -7.21
CA HIS A 246 -6.88 0.25 -6.93
C HIS A 246 -6.82 -1.20 -7.44
N GLY A 247 -7.96 -1.82 -7.76
CA GLY A 247 -8.00 -3.25 -8.07
C GLY A 247 -7.54 -4.09 -6.87
N THR A 248 -7.90 -3.69 -5.66
CA THR A 248 -7.56 -4.39 -4.42
C THR A 248 -8.82 -4.83 -3.68
N TYR A 249 -8.77 -6.03 -3.08
CA TYR A 249 -9.93 -6.74 -2.56
C TYR A 249 -9.67 -7.24 -1.14
N GLN A 250 -10.73 -7.54 -0.38
CA GLN A 250 -10.66 -8.16 0.96
C GLN A 250 -9.81 -7.41 2.00
N ARG A 251 -9.67 -6.09 1.86
CA ARG A 251 -8.83 -5.31 2.78
C ARG A 251 -9.38 -5.27 4.19
N SER A 252 -10.69 -5.35 4.36
CA SER A 252 -11.33 -5.47 5.69
C SER A 252 -10.92 -6.72 6.44
N ARG A 253 -10.59 -7.81 5.72
CA ARG A 253 -10.10 -9.06 6.31
C ARG A 253 -8.60 -9.02 6.57
N VAL A 254 -7.82 -8.56 5.61
CA VAL A 254 -6.34 -8.60 5.69
C VAL A 254 -5.80 -7.49 6.59
N TYR A 255 -6.38 -6.29 6.53
CA TYR A 255 -5.99 -5.10 7.29
C TYR A 255 -7.18 -4.46 8.02
N PRO A 256 -7.84 -5.16 8.94
CA PRO A 256 -9.08 -4.68 9.56
C PRO A 256 -8.92 -3.36 10.32
N ASP A 257 -7.80 -3.16 10.99
CA ASP A 257 -7.45 -1.95 11.72
C ASP A 257 -7.24 -0.74 10.78
N LEU A 258 -6.51 -0.93 9.69
CA LEU A 258 -6.26 0.14 8.71
C LEU A 258 -7.51 0.45 7.88
N MET A 259 -8.31 -0.55 7.55
CA MET A 259 -9.60 -0.32 6.88
C MET A 259 -10.55 0.47 7.76
N GLN A 260 -10.60 0.19 9.06
CA GLN A 260 -11.38 0.97 10.01
C GLN A 260 -10.86 2.42 10.14
N GLN A 261 -9.53 2.61 10.10
CA GLN A 261 -8.92 3.93 10.10
C GLN A 261 -9.31 4.74 8.85
N LEU A 262 -9.23 4.13 7.65
CA LEU A 262 -9.69 4.74 6.40
C LEU A 262 -11.17 5.12 6.46
N GLN A 263 -12.02 4.23 6.97
CA GLN A 263 -13.45 4.46 7.11
C GLN A 263 -13.74 5.68 8.00
N ARG A 264 -13.13 5.74 9.18
CA ARG A 264 -13.29 6.88 10.11
C ARG A 264 -12.79 8.18 9.49
N PHE A 265 -11.62 8.13 8.83
CA PHE A 265 -11.04 9.30 8.18
C PHE A 265 -11.96 9.83 7.06
N CYS A 266 -12.49 8.95 6.24
CA CYS A 266 -13.46 9.32 5.21
C CYS A 266 -14.70 10.03 5.80
N GLN A 267 -15.24 9.50 6.89
CA GLN A 267 -16.40 10.08 7.59
C GLN A 267 -16.12 11.45 8.20
N GLN A 268 -14.87 11.70 8.62
CA GLN A 268 -14.45 13.01 9.13
C GLN A 268 -14.35 14.07 8.02
N GLY A 269 -14.21 13.64 6.79
CA GLY A 269 -14.23 14.50 5.61
C GLY A 269 -12.95 15.30 5.35
N THR A 270 -13.01 16.12 4.32
CA THR A 270 -11.85 16.87 3.81
C THR A 270 -11.24 17.80 4.85
N GLU A 271 -12.02 18.45 5.71
CA GLU A 271 -11.46 19.39 6.70
C GLU A 271 -10.55 18.69 7.72
N ALA A 272 -10.85 17.47 8.10
CA ALA A 272 -9.97 16.67 8.97
C ALA A 272 -8.63 16.34 8.28
N ALA A 273 -8.66 16.07 6.98
CA ALA A 273 -7.44 15.88 6.18
C ALA A 273 -6.61 17.17 6.14
N LEU A 274 -7.23 18.31 5.87
CA LEU A 274 -6.56 19.61 5.83
C LEU A 274 -5.93 19.96 7.19
N GLU A 275 -6.59 19.66 8.29
CA GLU A 275 -6.05 19.92 9.63
C GLU A 275 -4.82 19.05 9.91
N GLN A 276 -4.82 17.78 9.51
CA GLN A 276 -3.63 16.94 9.62
C GLN A 276 -2.46 17.48 8.77
N ILE A 277 -2.73 17.92 7.54
CA ILE A 277 -1.72 18.51 6.65
C ILE A 277 -1.13 19.79 7.26
N ARG A 278 -1.97 20.68 7.81
CA ARG A 278 -1.49 21.93 8.44
C ARG A 278 -0.54 21.70 9.61
N ARG A 279 -0.68 20.57 10.31
CA ARG A 279 0.16 20.22 11.46
C ARG A 279 1.41 19.44 11.10
N ALA A 280 1.55 19.02 9.85
CA ALA A 280 2.67 18.23 9.39
C ALA A 280 3.90 19.09 9.12
N ASP A 281 5.08 18.52 9.33
CA ASP A 281 6.37 19.09 8.96
C ASP A 281 6.91 18.45 7.67
N ALA A 282 6.46 17.23 7.37
CA ALA A 282 6.74 16.54 6.12
C ALA A 282 5.59 15.66 5.68
N ILE A 283 5.49 15.43 4.38
CA ILE A 283 4.66 14.40 3.76
C ILE A 283 5.56 13.49 2.95
N PHE A 284 5.37 12.18 3.11
CA PHE A 284 6.09 11.16 2.36
C PHE A 284 5.12 10.36 1.49
N PHE A 285 5.45 10.23 0.21
CA PHE A 285 4.71 9.45 -0.79
C PHE A 285 5.43 8.14 -1.11
N ASN A 286 4.73 7.01 -1.00
CA ASN A 286 5.28 5.71 -1.30
C ASN A 286 5.44 5.45 -2.80
N GLY A 287 6.12 4.36 -3.14
CA GLY A 287 6.22 3.82 -4.49
C GLY A 287 5.00 3.04 -4.93
N GLY A 288 4.94 2.69 -6.22
CA GLY A 288 3.87 1.94 -6.85
C GLY A 288 3.49 2.52 -8.21
N ASP A 289 2.24 2.91 -8.38
CA ASP A 289 1.70 3.56 -9.57
C ASP A 289 1.35 5.03 -9.26
N GLN A 290 2.08 5.96 -9.85
CA GLN A 290 1.83 7.39 -9.68
C GLN A 290 0.44 7.84 -10.16
N SER A 291 -0.19 7.12 -11.08
CA SER A 291 -1.54 7.46 -11.55
C SER A 291 -2.58 7.34 -10.44
N LEU A 292 -2.38 6.42 -9.50
CA LEU A 292 -3.24 6.26 -8.32
C LEU A 292 -3.11 7.46 -7.37
N THR A 293 -1.89 7.96 -7.17
CA THR A 293 -1.68 9.18 -6.36
C THR A 293 -2.25 10.41 -7.06
N LEU A 294 -2.17 10.51 -8.38
CA LEU A 294 -2.86 11.57 -9.11
C LEU A 294 -4.37 11.51 -8.91
N GLN A 295 -4.99 10.35 -8.96
CA GLN A 295 -6.43 10.18 -8.66
C GLN A 295 -6.79 10.54 -7.21
N ALA A 296 -5.84 10.42 -6.29
CA ALA A 296 -6.02 10.82 -4.89
C ALA A 296 -5.96 12.34 -4.67
N LEU A 297 -5.21 13.07 -5.51
CA LEU A 297 -4.87 14.48 -5.29
C LEU A 297 -5.36 15.42 -6.40
N ARG A 298 -5.91 14.89 -7.49
CA ARG A 298 -6.54 15.68 -8.55
C ARG A 298 -7.94 15.19 -8.84
N LEU A 299 -8.82 16.12 -9.15
CA LEU A 299 -10.18 15.84 -9.58
C LEU A 299 -10.18 15.36 -11.04
N GLU A 300 -11.32 14.86 -11.52
CA GLU A 300 -11.47 14.34 -12.89
C GLU A 300 -11.16 15.40 -13.96
N ASP A 301 -11.43 16.68 -13.68
CA ASP A 301 -11.11 17.80 -14.57
C ASP A 301 -9.62 18.19 -14.54
N GLY A 302 -8.79 17.48 -13.77
CA GLY A 302 -7.37 17.74 -13.59
C GLY A 302 -7.05 18.83 -12.58
N SER A 303 -8.04 19.50 -11.98
CA SER A 303 -7.82 20.50 -10.94
C SER A 303 -7.31 19.85 -9.64
N ALA A 304 -6.56 20.62 -8.84
CA ALA A 304 -6.07 20.13 -7.55
C ALA A 304 -7.20 19.99 -6.54
N THR A 305 -7.18 18.92 -5.75
CA THR A 305 -8.03 18.75 -4.58
C THR A 305 -7.70 19.79 -3.51
N ALA A 306 -8.56 19.94 -2.50
CA ALA A 306 -8.30 20.84 -1.38
C ALA A 306 -7.01 20.46 -0.63
N GLU A 307 -6.77 19.16 -0.49
CA GLU A 307 -5.57 18.60 0.15
C GLU A 307 -4.31 18.97 -0.63
N LEU A 308 -4.30 18.79 -1.95
CA LEU A 308 -3.15 19.18 -2.76
C LEU A 308 -2.90 20.68 -2.71
N LYS A 309 -3.93 21.51 -2.82
CA LYS A 309 -3.81 22.96 -2.66
C LYS A 309 -3.21 23.36 -1.31
N GLN A 310 -3.56 22.65 -0.24
CA GLN A 310 -2.99 22.89 1.08
C GLN A 310 -1.49 22.53 1.13
N ILE A 311 -1.12 21.38 0.56
CA ILE A 311 0.29 20.95 0.45
C ILE A 311 1.11 21.96 -0.35
N GLU A 312 0.62 22.36 -1.54
CA GLU A 312 1.30 23.33 -2.41
C GLU A 312 1.53 24.67 -1.72
N ARG A 313 0.53 25.19 -0.99
CA ARG A 313 0.68 26.43 -0.21
C ARG A 313 1.75 26.33 0.86
N MET A 314 1.78 25.22 1.60
CA MET A 314 2.76 24.99 2.67
C MET A 314 4.17 24.79 2.09
N LEU A 315 4.26 24.08 0.96
CA LEU A 315 5.54 23.88 0.26
C LEU A 315 6.12 25.20 -0.21
N ALA A 316 5.31 26.03 -0.88
CA ALA A 316 5.71 27.35 -1.34
C ALA A 316 6.11 28.30 -0.19
N ALA A 317 5.52 28.13 0.98
CA ALA A 317 5.83 28.91 2.19
C ALA A 317 7.01 28.34 3.02
N GLY A 318 7.64 27.23 2.58
CA GLY A 318 8.72 26.56 3.32
C GLY A 318 8.25 25.95 4.66
N GLN A 319 6.96 25.63 4.77
CA GLN A 319 6.33 25.12 6.00
C GLN A 319 6.21 23.60 6.04
N ILE A 320 6.58 22.93 4.97
CA ILE A 320 6.52 21.46 4.88
C ILE A 320 7.61 20.95 3.93
N ILE A 321 8.11 19.76 4.23
CA ILE A 321 8.95 18.97 3.33
C ILE A 321 8.06 17.99 2.58
N VAL A 322 8.29 17.86 1.27
CA VAL A 322 7.66 16.82 0.45
C VAL A 322 8.73 15.82 0.02
N ALA A 323 8.53 14.57 0.37
CA ALA A 323 9.46 13.49 0.04
C ALA A 323 8.72 12.31 -0.59
N GLY A 324 9.42 11.50 -1.34
CA GLY A 324 8.84 10.30 -1.93
C GLY A 324 9.88 9.38 -2.54
N THR A 325 9.47 8.15 -2.79
CA THR A 325 10.30 7.12 -3.42
C THR A 325 9.62 6.56 -4.66
N SER A 326 10.40 6.24 -5.72
CA SER A 326 9.91 5.62 -6.96
C SER A 326 8.73 6.41 -7.57
N ALA A 327 7.54 5.82 -7.67
CA ALA A 327 6.33 6.51 -8.12
C ALA A 327 5.98 7.75 -7.27
N GLY A 328 6.27 7.73 -5.97
CA GLY A 328 6.15 8.90 -5.09
C GLY A 328 7.08 10.04 -5.50
N THR A 329 8.28 9.74 -5.98
CA THR A 329 9.17 10.72 -6.61
C THR A 329 8.63 11.20 -7.95
N ALA A 330 8.19 10.28 -8.80
CA ALA A 330 7.67 10.60 -10.12
C ALA A 330 6.47 11.56 -10.06
N VAL A 331 5.57 11.38 -9.10
CA VAL A 331 4.38 12.23 -8.94
C VAL A 331 4.73 13.67 -8.47
N MET A 332 5.88 13.86 -7.84
CA MET A 332 6.37 15.18 -7.40
C MET A 332 7.12 15.92 -8.50
N SER A 333 7.69 15.20 -9.47
CA SER A 333 8.38 15.81 -10.60
C SER A 333 7.38 16.22 -11.66
N GLY A 334 7.39 17.46 -12.07
CA GLY A 334 6.64 17.93 -13.23
C GLY A 334 7.37 17.58 -14.51
N GLY A 335 6.72 17.80 -15.66
CA GLY A 335 7.38 17.63 -16.94
C GLY A 335 6.46 17.22 -18.08
N SER A 336 7.07 16.92 -19.21
CA SER A 336 6.40 16.39 -20.39
C SER A 336 7.02 15.04 -20.77
N PHE A 337 6.16 14.09 -21.09
CA PHE A 337 6.56 12.84 -21.70
C PHE A 337 6.03 12.77 -23.14
N ALA A 338 6.90 12.46 -24.09
CA ALA A 338 6.56 12.40 -25.51
C ALA A 338 5.83 13.67 -26.03
N GLY A 339 6.24 14.87 -25.58
CA GLY A 339 5.61 16.13 -25.97
C GLY A 339 4.28 16.46 -25.30
N ARG A 340 3.80 15.60 -24.41
CA ARG A 340 2.59 15.85 -23.61
C ARG A 340 2.96 16.25 -22.20
N ARG A 341 2.39 17.34 -21.72
CA ARG A 341 2.55 17.74 -20.32
C ARG A 341 1.78 16.79 -19.43
N THR A 342 2.48 16.09 -18.56
CA THR A 342 1.86 15.23 -17.56
C THR A 342 1.57 16.05 -16.31
N PRO A 343 0.31 16.18 -15.88
CA PRO A 343 0.01 16.87 -14.63
C PRO A 343 0.57 16.08 -13.46
N MET A 344 1.44 16.70 -12.68
CA MET A 344 1.98 16.15 -11.44
C MET A 344 1.48 16.96 -10.25
N ILE A 345 1.69 16.49 -9.05
CA ILE A 345 1.16 17.14 -7.83
C ILE A 345 1.84 18.48 -7.54
N THR A 346 3.04 18.68 -8.00
CA THR A 346 3.81 19.93 -7.75
C THR A 346 3.86 20.87 -8.93
N ASN A 347 3.32 20.54 -10.08
CA ASN A 347 3.41 21.32 -11.33
C ASN A 347 4.85 21.74 -11.70
N GLY A 348 5.86 20.95 -11.28
CA GLY A 348 7.29 21.19 -11.34
C GLY A 348 7.82 21.78 -12.61
#